data_65292e6c9afb5f8c891dbac0622b59ce
#
_entry.id   65292e6c9afb5f8c891dbac0622b59ce
#
_cell.length_a   1.000
_cell.length_b   1.000
_cell.length_c   1.000
_cell.angle_alpha   90.00
_cell.angle_beta   90.00
_cell.angle_gamma   90.00
#
_symmetry.space_group_name_H-M   'P 1'
#
loop_
_entity.id
_entity.type
_entity.pdbx_description
1 polymer ?
#
loop_
_entity_poly.entity_id
_entity_poly.type
_entity_poly.pdbx_seq_one_letter_code
_entity_poly.pdbx_strand_id
1 'polypeptide(L)'
;MWSKPWSYKEGLVIGAGLLVIGLLLQMTVGAINWDLFACPVNVIVLLVDIVALIAMHLLRKRVYLFSWLSHYSAAVSALLWVVGMTVVMGLIRQAPSGHAPADLLGFSQMISSWPFVLLYFWMVTALGLTILRTGFSLKISRISFLLNHIGLFIALITATLGNADMQRLKMTTRMGSAEWRATDDKGQLIELPLAIELKDFTIDEYPPKLMLIDNETGRT
;
A
#
# COMPACT_ATOMS: atom_id res chain seq x y z
N MET A 1 17.68 26.16 -10.27
CA MET A 1 17.29 24.79 -10.09
C MET A 1 18.55 23.97 -9.84
N TRP A 2 18.54 23.00 -8.95
CA TRP A 2 19.69 22.16 -8.52
C TRP A 2 20.80 22.84 -7.71
N SER A 3 20.62 24.11 -7.32
CA SER A 3 21.49 24.73 -6.31
C SER A 3 21.10 24.24 -4.90
N LYS A 4 22.08 23.93 -4.08
CA LYS A 4 21.84 23.55 -2.68
C LYS A 4 21.46 24.78 -1.82
N PRO A 5 20.51 24.63 -0.88
CA PRO A 5 19.75 23.45 -0.50
C PRO A 5 18.57 23.16 -1.44
N TRP A 6 18.33 21.87 -1.77
CA TRP A 6 17.17 21.45 -2.56
C TRP A 6 15.87 21.66 -1.78
N SER A 7 14.88 22.14 -2.50
CA SER A 7 13.56 22.49 -2.00
C SER A 7 12.47 21.51 -2.52
N TYR A 8 11.23 21.89 -2.37
CA TYR A 8 10.08 21.15 -2.95
C TYR A 8 10.13 21.10 -4.50
N LYS A 9 10.70 22.14 -5.16
CA LYS A 9 10.76 22.18 -6.63
C LYS A 9 11.60 21.02 -7.18
N GLU A 10 12.77 20.79 -6.58
CA GLU A 10 13.62 19.65 -6.94
C GLU A 10 12.92 18.32 -6.63
N GLY A 11 12.22 18.24 -5.49
CA GLY A 11 11.43 17.07 -5.13
C GLY A 11 10.31 16.76 -6.13
N LEU A 12 9.57 17.77 -6.58
CA LEU A 12 8.54 17.59 -7.61
C LEU A 12 9.13 17.10 -8.94
N VAL A 13 10.29 17.63 -9.34
CA VAL A 13 10.96 17.16 -10.56
C VAL A 13 11.50 15.74 -10.43
N ILE A 14 12.06 15.38 -9.27
CA ILE A 14 12.49 14.00 -9.01
C ILE A 14 11.29 13.05 -9.07
N GLY A 15 10.16 13.41 -8.45
CA GLY A 15 8.95 12.60 -8.52
C GLY A 15 8.40 12.46 -9.95
N ALA A 16 8.43 13.54 -10.75
CA ALA A 16 8.08 13.44 -12.16
C ALA A 16 9.02 12.50 -12.94
N GLY A 17 10.32 12.54 -12.63
CA GLY A 17 11.29 11.60 -13.19
C GLY A 17 11.01 10.15 -12.81
N LEU A 18 10.70 9.89 -11.52
CA LEU A 18 10.30 8.55 -11.04
C LEU A 18 9.00 8.07 -11.71
N LEU A 19 8.02 8.96 -11.90
CA LEU A 19 6.80 8.66 -12.63
C LEU A 19 7.10 8.22 -14.08
N VAL A 20 7.93 8.98 -14.80
CA VAL A 20 8.31 8.64 -16.19
C VAL A 20 9.06 7.31 -16.25
N ILE A 21 10.05 7.11 -15.37
CA ILE A 21 10.79 5.82 -15.28
C ILE A 21 9.82 4.68 -14.98
N GLY A 22 8.91 4.89 -14.03
CA GLY A 22 7.88 3.90 -13.69
C GLY A 22 6.98 3.55 -14.88
N LEU A 23 6.54 4.54 -15.66
CA LEU A 23 5.74 4.31 -16.87
C LEU A 23 6.52 3.52 -17.92
N LEU A 24 7.80 3.82 -18.13
CA LEU A 24 8.65 3.07 -19.04
C LEU A 24 8.83 1.61 -18.59
N LEU A 25 9.06 1.39 -17.29
CA LEU A 25 9.12 0.05 -16.72
C LEU A 25 7.78 -0.70 -16.87
N GLN A 26 6.66 -0.02 -16.62
CA GLN A 26 5.34 -0.60 -16.78
C GLN A 26 5.08 -1.09 -18.19
N MET A 27 5.49 -0.31 -19.19
CA MET A 27 5.31 -0.65 -20.61
C MET A 27 6.25 -1.76 -21.08
N THR A 28 7.42 -1.92 -20.46
CA THR A 28 8.45 -2.89 -20.90
C THR A 28 8.43 -4.19 -20.10
N VAL A 29 8.23 -4.11 -18.79
CA VAL A 29 8.27 -5.26 -17.87
C VAL A 29 6.87 -5.74 -17.50
N GLY A 30 5.87 -4.84 -17.53
CA GLY A 30 4.51 -5.12 -17.05
C GLY A 30 4.35 -4.87 -15.56
N ALA A 31 3.18 -5.25 -15.01
CA ALA A 31 2.86 -5.05 -13.61
C ALA A 31 3.73 -5.92 -12.68
N ILE A 32 3.96 -5.44 -11.46
CA ILE A 32 4.69 -6.18 -10.44
C ILE A 32 3.84 -7.36 -9.98
N ASN A 33 4.44 -8.55 -10.02
CA ASN A 33 3.83 -9.74 -9.43
C ASN A 33 4.20 -9.83 -7.94
N TRP A 34 3.24 -9.53 -7.08
CA TRP A 34 3.43 -9.55 -5.62
C TRP A 34 3.61 -10.96 -5.06
N ASP A 35 3.11 -12.01 -5.72
CA ASP A 35 3.27 -13.40 -5.26
C ASP A 35 4.74 -13.81 -5.14
N LEU A 36 5.62 -13.17 -5.91
CA LEU A 36 7.07 -13.38 -5.82
C LEU A 36 7.67 -12.90 -4.48
N PHE A 37 6.93 -12.06 -3.76
CA PHE A 37 7.34 -11.51 -2.46
C PHE A 37 6.81 -12.32 -1.26
N ALA A 38 6.25 -13.52 -1.48
CA ALA A 38 5.87 -14.41 -0.40
C ALA A 38 7.08 -14.82 0.46
N CYS A 39 6.82 -15.23 1.70
CA CYS A 39 7.87 -15.67 2.62
C CYS A 39 8.73 -16.79 1.99
N PRO A 40 10.06 -16.71 2.06
CA PRO A 40 10.90 -15.81 2.89
C PRO A 40 11.37 -14.53 2.15
N VAL A 41 10.96 -14.29 0.90
CA VAL A 41 11.49 -13.17 0.09
C VAL A 41 11.14 -11.81 0.70
N ASN A 42 9.93 -11.64 1.20
CA ASN A 42 9.52 -10.40 1.88
C ASN A 42 10.39 -10.06 3.09
N VAL A 43 10.77 -11.05 3.89
CA VAL A 43 11.67 -10.86 5.04
C VAL A 43 13.05 -10.42 4.57
N ILE A 44 13.58 -11.03 3.51
CA ILE A 44 14.88 -10.67 2.92
C ILE A 44 14.83 -9.23 2.40
N VAL A 45 13.77 -8.87 1.65
CA VAL A 45 13.58 -7.50 1.13
C VAL A 45 13.50 -6.49 2.28
N LEU A 46 12.75 -6.79 3.34
CA LEU A 46 12.68 -5.93 4.53
C LEU A 46 14.06 -5.73 5.18
N LEU A 47 14.83 -6.79 5.34
CA LEU A 47 16.17 -6.70 5.92
C LEU A 47 17.11 -5.87 5.04
N VAL A 48 17.06 -6.06 3.73
CA VAL A 48 17.84 -5.26 2.77
C VAL A 48 17.43 -3.78 2.83
N ASP A 49 16.14 -3.48 2.92
CA ASP A 49 15.64 -2.10 3.04
C ASP A 49 16.13 -1.46 4.35
N ILE A 50 16.03 -2.14 5.48
CA ILE A 50 16.53 -1.63 6.77
C ILE A 50 18.04 -1.37 6.71
N VAL A 51 18.83 -2.28 6.14
CA VAL A 51 20.27 -2.09 5.97
C VAL A 51 20.58 -0.90 5.06
N ALA A 52 19.83 -0.75 3.97
CA ALA A 52 19.95 0.38 3.05
C ALA A 52 19.63 1.71 3.75
N LEU A 53 18.54 1.77 4.54
CA LEU A 53 18.16 2.95 5.33
C LEU A 53 19.28 3.35 6.33
N ILE A 54 19.84 2.38 7.03
CA ILE A 54 20.95 2.62 7.96
C ILE A 54 22.18 3.13 7.21
N ALA A 55 22.55 2.51 6.09
CA ALA A 55 23.67 2.93 5.26
C ALA A 55 23.48 4.36 4.73
N MET A 56 22.30 4.69 4.20
CA MET A 56 21.97 6.05 3.75
C MET A 56 22.06 7.06 4.89
N HIS A 57 21.56 6.68 6.09
CA HIS A 57 21.65 7.53 7.27
C HIS A 57 23.10 7.81 7.69
N LEU A 58 23.98 6.80 7.68
CA LEU A 58 25.40 6.96 8.01
C LEU A 58 26.14 7.80 6.96
N LEU A 59 25.82 7.61 5.69
CA LEU A 59 26.43 8.31 4.56
C LEU A 59 25.87 9.71 4.31
N ARG A 60 24.81 10.14 5.02
CA ARG A 60 24.12 11.42 4.78
C ARG A 60 25.03 12.66 4.86
N LYS A 61 26.14 12.59 5.63
CA LYS A 61 27.11 13.68 5.72
C LYS A 61 28.03 13.75 4.50
N ARG A 62 28.22 12.64 3.78
CA ARG A 62 29.08 12.54 2.60
C ARG A 62 28.29 12.74 1.30
N VAL A 63 27.05 12.21 1.24
CA VAL A 63 26.19 12.22 0.05
C VAL A 63 25.04 13.17 0.30
N TYR A 64 25.01 14.26 -0.44
CA TYR A 64 23.99 15.31 -0.28
C TYR A 64 22.57 14.79 -0.52
N LEU A 65 22.38 13.88 -1.48
CA LEU A 65 21.08 13.26 -1.77
C LEU A 65 20.49 12.59 -0.53
N PHE A 66 21.27 11.85 0.23
CA PHE A 66 20.80 11.17 1.45
C PHE A 66 20.46 12.16 2.57
N SER A 67 21.24 13.27 2.64
CA SER A 67 20.89 14.36 3.54
C SER A 67 19.55 14.98 3.19
N TRP A 68 19.31 15.25 1.90
CA TRP A 68 18.08 15.84 1.41
C TRP A 68 16.88 14.87 1.56
N LEU A 69 17.03 13.56 1.27
CA LEU A 69 16.00 12.54 1.45
C LEU A 69 15.49 12.47 2.89
N SER A 70 16.35 12.76 3.88
CA SER A 70 15.96 12.83 5.29
C SER A 70 15.34 14.19 5.69
N HIS A 71 15.11 15.09 4.75
CA HIS A 71 14.56 16.44 4.98
C HIS A 71 13.05 16.47 4.71
N TYR A 72 12.34 17.36 5.39
CA TYR A 72 10.89 17.52 5.21
C TYR A 72 10.50 17.87 3.77
N SER A 73 11.34 18.59 3.02
CA SER A 73 11.07 18.93 1.62
C SER A 73 10.98 17.69 0.72
N ALA A 74 11.84 16.68 0.94
CA ALA A 74 11.76 15.42 0.22
C ALA A 74 10.53 14.60 0.62
N ALA A 75 10.26 14.51 1.93
CA ALA A 75 9.11 13.75 2.46
C ALA A 75 7.77 14.33 1.99
N VAL A 76 7.60 15.66 2.03
CA VAL A 76 6.38 16.33 1.56
C VAL A 76 6.21 16.17 0.06
N SER A 77 7.29 16.29 -0.73
CA SER A 77 7.21 16.07 -2.18
C SER A 77 6.83 14.64 -2.53
N ALA A 78 7.41 13.64 -1.84
CA ALA A 78 7.05 12.24 -2.03
C ALA A 78 5.57 11.99 -1.67
N LEU A 79 5.11 12.54 -0.54
CA LEU A 79 3.72 12.44 -0.11
C LEU A 79 2.75 13.04 -1.12
N LEU A 80 3.06 14.22 -1.67
CA LEU A 80 2.22 14.86 -2.70
C LEU A 80 2.07 13.98 -3.94
N TRP A 81 3.14 13.34 -4.39
CA TRP A 81 3.09 12.42 -5.53
C TRP A 81 2.26 11.17 -5.22
N VAL A 82 2.47 10.55 -4.07
CA VAL A 82 1.69 9.36 -3.66
C VAL A 82 0.23 9.70 -3.49
N VAL A 83 -0.12 10.83 -2.86
CA VAL A 83 -1.51 11.29 -2.74
C VAL A 83 -2.11 11.55 -4.11
N GLY A 84 -1.39 12.21 -5.04
CA GLY A 84 -1.84 12.42 -6.41
C GLY A 84 -2.16 11.10 -7.12
N MET A 85 -1.27 10.12 -7.03
CA MET A 85 -1.48 8.78 -7.60
C MET A 85 -2.64 8.03 -6.93
N THR A 86 -2.83 8.20 -5.61
CA THR A 86 -3.97 7.62 -4.88
C THR A 86 -5.30 8.24 -5.32
N VAL A 87 -5.34 9.54 -5.59
CA VAL A 87 -6.53 10.20 -6.16
C VAL A 87 -6.84 9.63 -7.54
N VAL A 88 -5.82 9.49 -8.40
CA VAL A 88 -5.98 8.86 -9.74
C VAL A 88 -6.50 7.42 -9.59
N MET A 89 -5.97 6.64 -8.64
CA MET A 89 -6.44 5.28 -8.34
C MET A 89 -7.93 5.27 -7.96
N GLY A 90 -8.39 6.24 -7.16
CA GLY A 90 -9.80 6.35 -6.76
C GLY A 90 -10.75 6.74 -7.90
N LEU A 91 -10.25 7.43 -8.94
CA LEU A 91 -11.02 7.82 -10.12
C LEU A 91 -11.10 6.73 -11.19
N ILE A 92 -10.17 5.77 -11.18
CA ILE A 92 -10.09 4.69 -12.17
C ILE A 92 -10.59 3.40 -11.54
N ARG A 93 -11.46 2.68 -12.27
CA ARG A 93 -11.94 1.36 -11.82
C ARG A 93 -10.76 0.39 -11.73
N GLN A 94 -10.51 -0.10 -10.53
CA GLN A 94 -9.43 -1.06 -10.30
C GLN A 94 -9.85 -2.48 -10.71
N ALA A 95 -8.98 -3.17 -11.43
CA ALA A 95 -9.18 -4.57 -11.81
C ALA A 95 -8.93 -5.48 -10.60
N PRO A 96 -9.65 -6.59 -10.48
CA PRO A 96 -9.40 -7.58 -9.43
C PRO A 96 -7.98 -8.16 -9.49
N SER A 97 -7.44 -8.56 -8.35
CA SER A 97 -6.15 -9.24 -8.28
C SER A 97 -6.16 -10.53 -9.14
N GLY A 98 -5.05 -10.83 -9.81
CA GLY A 98 -4.92 -11.99 -10.67
C GLY A 98 -5.43 -11.83 -12.11
N HIS A 99 -6.01 -10.67 -12.46
CA HIS A 99 -6.38 -10.34 -13.84
C HIS A 99 -5.31 -9.44 -14.47
N ALA A 100 -5.18 -9.50 -15.79
CA ALA A 100 -4.31 -8.55 -16.48
C ALA A 100 -4.84 -7.11 -16.33
N PRO A 101 -3.96 -6.09 -16.23
CA PRO A 101 -4.39 -4.70 -16.21
C PRO A 101 -5.18 -4.39 -17.48
N ALA A 102 -6.24 -3.61 -17.35
CA ALA A 102 -7.09 -3.22 -18.48
C ALA A 102 -6.42 -2.15 -19.36
N ASP A 103 -5.36 -1.52 -18.87
CA ASP A 103 -4.62 -0.44 -19.53
C ASP A 103 -3.11 -0.72 -19.54
N LEU A 104 -2.45 -0.24 -20.60
CA LEU A 104 -1.01 -0.39 -20.80
C LEU A 104 -0.16 0.33 -19.73
N LEU A 105 -0.70 1.39 -19.15
CA LEU A 105 -0.02 2.21 -18.14
C LEU A 105 -0.15 1.63 -16.72
N GLY A 106 -0.98 0.60 -16.51
CA GLY A 106 -1.18 -0.09 -15.24
C GLY A 106 -2.01 0.69 -14.23
N PHE A 107 -2.73 1.73 -14.64
CA PHE A 107 -3.55 2.54 -13.72
C PHE A 107 -4.78 1.80 -13.21
N SER A 108 -5.27 0.80 -13.94
CA SER A 108 -6.33 -0.12 -13.50
C SER A 108 -5.86 -1.15 -12.46
N GLN A 109 -4.56 -1.25 -12.22
CA GLN A 109 -3.93 -2.04 -11.15
C GLN A 109 -2.85 -1.20 -10.45
N MET A 110 -3.24 -0.05 -9.92
CA MET A 110 -2.33 0.99 -9.43
C MET A 110 -1.30 0.45 -8.42
N ILE A 111 -1.72 -0.39 -7.48
CA ILE A 111 -0.85 -0.94 -6.42
C ILE A 111 0.29 -1.81 -6.99
N SER A 112 0.07 -2.43 -8.15
CA SER A 112 1.07 -3.25 -8.84
C SER A 112 1.79 -2.49 -9.96
N SER A 113 1.49 -1.20 -10.15
CA SER A 113 2.10 -0.39 -11.19
C SER A 113 3.45 0.17 -10.73
N TRP A 114 4.45 0.11 -11.61
CA TRP A 114 5.78 0.68 -11.34
C TRP A 114 5.78 2.17 -10.99
N PRO A 115 4.99 3.04 -11.65
CA PRO A 115 4.91 4.45 -11.28
C PRO A 115 4.53 4.65 -9.81
N PHE A 116 3.50 3.93 -9.35
CA PHE A 116 3.04 4.02 -7.96
C PHE A 116 4.07 3.45 -7.00
N VAL A 117 4.62 2.27 -7.29
CA VAL A 117 5.56 1.59 -6.39
C VAL A 117 6.85 2.37 -6.21
N LEU A 118 7.41 2.99 -7.27
CA LEU A 118 8.61 3.81 -7.14
C LEU A 118 8.38 5.06 -6.28
N LEU A 119 7.25 5.75 -6.46
CA LEU A 119 6.89 6.91 -5.66
C LEU A 119 6.59 6.53 -4.19
N TYR A 120 5.91 5.40 -4.00
CA TYR A 120 5.62 4.85 -2.69
C TYR A 120 6.91 4.44 -1.96
N PHE A 121 7.83 3.76 -2.63
CA PHE A 121 9.14 3.38 -2.09
C PHE A 121 9.95 4.61 -1.68
N TRP A 122 9.95 5.67 -2.49
CA TRP A 122 10.56 6.94 -2.09
C TRP A 122 9.93 7.52 -0.82
N MET A 123 8.60 7.52 -0.71
CA MET A 123 7.89 8.00 0.48
C MET A 123 8.27 7.20 1.73
N VAL A 124 8.27 5.86 1.64
CA VAL A 124 8.65 4.97 2.75
C VAL A 124 10.11 5.17 3.14
N THR A 125 11.01 5.31 2.16
CA THR A 125 12.43 5.62 2.39
C THR A 125 12.60 6.95 3.15
N ALA A 126 11.91 8.01 2.74
CA ALA A 126 11.94 9.30 3.42
C ALA A 126 11.41 9.21 4.85
N LEU A 127 10.37 8.42 5.08
CA LEU A 127 9.81 8.13 6.39
C LEU A 127 10.82 7.40 7.29
N GLY A 128 11.44 6.33 6.79
CA GLY A 128 12.48 5.56 7.50
C GLY A 128 13.69 6.42 7.89
N LEU A 129 14.18 7.25 6.95
CA LEU A 129 15.28 8.18 7.23
C LEU A 129 14.89 9.26 8.26
N THR A 130 13.63 9.70 8.28
CA THR A 130 13.11 10.64 9.27
C THR A 130 13.09 10.02 10.67
N ILE A 131 12.68 8.75 10.77
CA ILE A 131 12.71 7.98 12.02
C ILE A 131 14.16 7.87 12.53
N LEU A 132 15.09 7.44 11.68
CA LEU A 132 16.50 7.29 12.06
C LEU A 132 17.10 8.63 12.50
N ARG A 133 16.84 9.70 11.75
CA ARG A 133 17.33 11.05 12.09
C ARG A 133 16.81 11.55 13.44
N THR A 134 15.54 11.28 13.74
CA THR A 134 14.91 11.70 14.99
C THR A 134 15.30 10.82 16.15
N GLY A 135 15.41 9.50 15.94
CA GLY A 135 15.78 8.50 16.95
C GLY A 135 17.18 8.70 17.50
N PHE A 136 18.15 9.04 16.66
CA PHE A 136 19.51 9.34 17.11
C PHE A 136 19.66 10.67 17.87
N SER A 137 18.62 11.52 17.89
CA SER A 137 18.56 12.78 18.66
C SER A 137 17.47 12.73 19.72
N LEU A 138 17.39 11.64 20.48
CA LEU A 138 16.33 11.39 21.46
C LEU A 138 16.16 12.56 22.44
N LYS A 139 15.00 13.21 22.32
CA LYS A 139 14.47 14.15 23.31
C LYS A 139 13.08 13.65 23.72
N ILE A 140 12.79 13.67 25.01
CA ILE A 140 11.49 13.23 25.57
C ILE A 140 10.32 13.88 24.83
N SER A 141 10.44 15.16 24.46
CA SER A 141 9.42 15.91 23.71
C SER A 141 9.14 15.37 22.29
N ARG A 142 9.98 14.47 21.77
CA ARG A 142 9.83 13.88 20.42
C ARG A 142 9.38 12.42 20.41
N ILE A 143 9.15 11.83 21.59
CA ILE A 143 8.76 10.41 21.70
C ILE A 143 7.43 10.16 20.98
N SER A 144 6.41 10.98 21.18
CA SER A 144 5.12 10.82 20.50
C SER A 144 5.23 10.92 18.98
N PHE A 145 6.05 11.86 18.50
CA PHE A 145 6.36 11.97 17.06
C PHE A 145 7.04 10.69 16.53
N LEU A 146 8.03 10.18 17.26
CA LEU A 146 8.79 9.00 16.87
C LEU A 146 7.92 7.75 16.84
N LEU A 147 7.10 7.53 17.88
CA LEU A 147 6.18 6.38 17.96
C LEU A 147 5.15 6.40 16.83
N ASN A 148 4.58 7.56 16.52
CA ASN A 148 3.63 7.70 15.41
C ASN A 148 4.28 7.36 14.05
N HIS A 149 5.51 7.85 13.81
CA HIS A 149 6.21 7.60 12.55
C HIS A 149 6.70 6.13 12.45
N ILE A 150 7.14 5.52 13.55
CA ILE A 150 7.48 4.09 13.58
C ILE A 150 6.23 3.25 13.32
N GLY A 151 5.11 3.55 13.99
CA GLY A 151 3.86 2.84 13.75
C GLY A 151 3.39 2.93 12.30
N LEU A 152 3.47 4.13 11.71
CA LEU A 152 3.16 4.34 10.30
C LEU A 152 4.10 3.55 9.37
N PHE A 153 5.42 3.58 9.64
CA PHE A 153 6.40 2.83 8.86
C PHE A 153 6.12 1.31 8.89
N ILE A 154 5.88 0.75 10.08
CA ILE A 154 5.50 -0.66 10.24
C ILE A 154 4.23 -0.95 9.45
N ALA A 155 3.18 -0.14 9.60
CA ALA A 155 1.91 -0.34 8.90
C ALA A 155 2.08 -0.34 7.38
N LEU A 156 2.82 0.61 6.82
CA LEU A 156 3.06 0.72 5.38
C LEU A 156 3.88 -0.45 4.84
N ILE A 157 4.97 -0.82 5.52
CA ILE A 157 5.83 -1.94 5.11
C ILE A 157 5.09 -3.27 5.19
N THR A 158 4.38 -3.53 6.30
CA THR A 158 3.66 -4.80 6.48
C THR A 158 2.46 -4.92 5.54
N ALA A 159 1.75 -3.83 5.26
CA ALA A 159 0.66 -3.83 4.28
C ALA A 159 1.17 -4.16 2.87
N THR A 160 2.40 -3.77 2.54
CA THR A 160 2.98 -4.02 1.21
C THR A 160 3.60 -5.42 1.13
N LEU A 161 4.55 -5.72 2.02
CA LEU A 161 5.32 -6.97 1.97
C LEU A 161 4.54 -8.18 2.51
N GLY A 162 3.56 -7.97 3.42
CA GLY A 162 2.72 -9.04 3.95
C GLY A 162 1.56 -9.44 3.03
N ASN A 163 1.29 -8.66 1.98
CA ASN A 163 0.15 -8.95 1.09
C ASN A 163 0.28 -10.28 0.35
N ALA A 164 1.50 -10.70 0.01
CA ALA A 164 1.78 -11.97 -0.66
C ALA A 164 1.48 -13.21 0.20
N ASP A 165 1.56 -13.07 1.53
CA ASP A 165 1.28 -14.14 2.48
C ASP A 165 -0.18 -14.12 2.97
N MET A 166 -0.97 -13.13 2.55
CA MET A 166 -2.37 -13.00 2.95
C MET A 166 -3.23 -14.01 2.20
N GLN A 167 -3.88 -14.90 2.94
CA GLN A 167 -4.85 -15.85 2.38
C GLN A 167 -6.28 -15.36 2.64
N ARG A 168 -7.10 -15.35 1.59
CA ARG A 168 -8.53 -15.07 1.69
C ARG A 168 -9.29 -16.39 1.69
N LEU A 169 -9.95 -16.68 2.80
CA LEU A 169 -10.67 -17.92 2.98
C LEU A 169 -12.15 -17.63 3.19
N LYS A 170 -13.01 -18.47 2.65
CA LYS A 170 -14.46 -18.43 2.84
C LYS A 170 -14.87 -19.59 3.74
N MET A 171 -15.53 -19.30 4.84
CA MET A 171 -16.06 -20.30 5.76
C MET A 171 -17.59 -20.23 5.75
N THR A 172 -18.24 -21.37 5.56
CA THR A 172 -19.70 -21.48 5.67
C THR A 172 -20.02 -22.03 7.05
N THR A 173 -20.58 -21.20 7.92
CA THR A 173 -20.96 -21.58 9.30
C THR A 173 -22.45 -21.87 9.37
N ARG A 174 -22.85 -22.77 10.30
CA ARG A 174 -24.24 -23.05 10.64
C ARG A 174 -24.48 -22.73 12.12
N MET A 175 -25.68 -22.29 12.44
CA MET A 175 -26.04 -22.03 13.84
C MET A 175 -25.88 -23.29 14.72
N GLY A 176 -25.23 -23.12 15.88
CA GLY A 176 -25.01 -24.18 16.85
C GLY A 176 -24.01 -25.26 16.43
N SER A 177 -23.22 -25.05 15.38
CA SER A 177 -22.19 -25.98 14.93
C SER A 177 -20.84 -25.24 14.81
N ALA A 178 -19.82 -25.78 15.48
CA ALA A 178 -18.47 -25.28 15.32
C ALA A 178 -17.90 -25.71 13.98
N GLU A 179 -17.38 -24.74 13.19
CA GLU A 179 -16.72 -24.99 11.90
C GLU A 179 -15.28 -24.49 11.94
N TRP A 180 -14.33 -25.30 11.47
CA TRP A 180 -12.90 -24.99 11.40
C TRP A 180 -12.35 -25.13 9.98
N ARG A 181 -13.18 -25.51 9.02
CA ARG A 181 -12.79 -25.68 7.61
C ARG A 181 -13.23 -24.48 6.81
N ALA A 182 -12.32 -24.00 5.99
CA ALA A 182 -12.56 -22.90 5.06
C ALA A 182 -12.14 -23.29 3.65
N THR A 183 -12.65 -22.61 2.67
CA THR A 183 -12.33 -22.84 1.25
C THR A 183 -11.56 -21.66 0.71
N ASP A 184 -10.47 -21.90 0.00
CA ASP A 184 -9.74 -20.87 -0.73
C ASP A 184 -10.46 -20.45 -2.03
N ASP A 185 -9.92 -19.46 -2.73
CA ASP A 185 -10.48 -18.99 -4.00
C ASP A 185 -10.39 -20.02 -5.14
N LYS A 186 -9.59 -21.09 -4.95
CA LYS A 186 -9.46 -22.23 -5.88
C LYS A 186 -10.40 -23.39 -5.55
N GLY A 187 -11.19 -23.25 -4.47
CA GLY A 187 -12.10 -24.30 -4.01
C GLY A 187 -11.42 -25.39 -3.16
N GLN A 188 -10.17 -25.21 -2.73
CA GLN A 188 -9.48 -26.16 -1.86
C GLN A 188 -9.91 -25.97 -0.41
N LEU A 189 -10.16 -27.09 0.28
CA LEU A 189 -10.53 -27.09 1.69
C LEU A 189 -9.27 -26.95 2.55
N ILE A 190 -9.27 -25.99 3.44
CA ILE A 190 -8.18 -25.69 4.38
C ILE A 190 -8.72 -25.82 5.80
N GLU A 191 -8.02 -26.56 6.65
CA GLU A 191 -8.32 -26.65 8.06
C GLU A 191 -7.60 -25.54 8.83
N LEU A 192 -8.37 -24.81 9.63
CA LEU A 192 -7.86 -23.72 10.45
C LEU A 192 -7.55 -24.19 11.87
N PRO A 193 -6.56 -23.59 12.55
CA PRO A 193 -6.24 -23.90 13.95
C PRO A 193 -7.27 -23.33 14.94
N LEU A 194 -8.34 -22.71 14.45
CA LEU A 194 -9.44 -22.14 15.22
C LEU A 194 -10.78 -22.62 14.65
N ALA A 195 -11.79 -22.74 15.51
CA ALA A 195 -13.16 -23.04 15.12
C ALA A 195 -14.06 -21.84 15.43
N ILE A 196 -15.03 -21.59 14.57
CA ILE A 196 -16.04 -20.53 14.73
C ILE A 196 -17.39 -21.18 14.91
N GLU A 197 -18.09 -20.87 16.02
CA GLU A 197 -19.46 -21.25 16.26
C GLU A 197 -20.37 -20.04 16.11
N LEU A 198 -21.31 -20.13 15.17
CA LEU A 198 -22.31 -19.09 14.98
C LEU A 198 -23.44 -19.30 16.00
N LYS A 199 -23.56 -18.40 16.98
CA LYS A 199 -24.58 -18.50 18.05
C LYS A 199 -25.89 -17.84 17.64
N ASP A 200 -25.83 -16.73 16.94
CA ASP A 200 -27.00 -15.97 16.50
C ASP A 200 -26.71 -15.24 15.20
N PHE A 201 -27.72 -15.08 14.36
CA PHE A 201 -27.64 -14.37 13.10
C PHE A 201 -28.98 -13.67 12.83
N THR A 202 -28.95 -12.35 12.85
CA THR A 202 -30.10 -11.49 12.56
C THR A 202 -29.82 -10.65 11.32
N ILE A 203 -30.81 -10.57 10.43
CA ILE A 203 -30.76 -9.69 9.25
C ILE A 203 -31.79 -8.59 9.46
N ASP A 204 -31.34 -7.34 9.53
CA ASP A 204 -32.21 -6.18 9.48
C ASP A 204 -32.51 -5.87 8.01
N GLU A 205 -33.73 -6.20 7.57
CA GLU A 205 -34.18 -5.90 6.22
C GLU A 205 -34.76 -4.49 6.14
N TYR A 206 -34.36 -3.74 5.13
CA TYR A 206 -35.05 -2.49 4.82
C TYR A 206 -36.47 -2.77 4.35
N PRO A 207 -37.47 -1.96 4.76
CA PRO A 207 -38.85 -2.14 4.26
C PRO A 207 -38.85 -2.06 2.73
N PRO A 208 -39.61 -2.94 2.05
CA PRO A 208 -39.66 -2.96 0.60
C PRO A 208 -40.11 -1.61 0.06
N LYS A 209 -39.36 -1.07 -0.90
CA LYS A 209 -39.78 0.14 -1.61
C LYS A 209 -40.95 -0.23 -2.50
N LEU A 210 -42.14 0.17 -2.09
CA LEU A 210 -43.37 0.01 -2.92
C LEU A 210 -43.46 1.17 -3.90
N MET A 211 -43.72 0.87 -5.15
CA MET A 211 -43.92 1.84 -6.21
C MET A 211 -45.34 1.60 -6.78
N LEU A 212 -46.20 2.62 -6.75
CA LEU A 212 -47.50 2.58 -7.40
C LEU A 212 -47.26 2.73 -8.89
N ILE A 213 -47.69 1.73 -9.65
CA ILE A 213 -47.66 1.76 -11.11
C ILE A 213 -49.09 1.88 -11.56
N ASP A 214 -49.42 2.90 -12.37
CA ASP A 214 -50.69 3.01 -13.02
C ASP A 214 -50.84 1.88 -14.05
N ASN A 215 -51.87 1.07 -13.87
CA ASN A 215 -52.07 -0.16 -14.66
C ASN A 215 -52.49 0.13 -16.13
N GLU A 216 -52.96 1.35 -16.42
CA GLU A 216 -53.38 1.75 -17.79
C GLU A 216 -52.23 2.43 -18.56
N THR A 217 -51.40 3.20 -17.88
CA THR A 217 -50.35 4.00 -18.53
C THR A 217 -48.93 3.45 -18.29
N GLY A 218 -48.73 2.54 -17.34
CA GLY A 218 -47.44 2.00 -16.96
C GLY A 218 -46.48 3.04 -16.34
N ARG A 219 -47.00 4.23 -15.97
CA ARG A 219 -46.22 5.32 -15.35
C ARG A 219 -46.22 5.20 -13.82
N THR A 220 -45.09 5.59 -13.21
CA THR A 220 -44.89 5.69 -11.77
C THR A 220 -45.12 7.10 -11.29
#